data_941913caae8014476f4884854e257907
#
_entry.id   941913caae8014476f4884854e257907
#
_cell.length_a   1.000
_cell.length_b   1.000
_cell.length_c   1.000
_cell.angle_alpha   90.00
_cell.angle_beta   90.00
_cell.angle_gamma   90.00
#
_symmetry.space_group_name_H-M   'P 1'
#
loop_
_entity.id
_entity.type
_entity.pdbx_description
1 polymer ?
#
loop_
_entity_poly.entity_id
_entity_poly.type
_entity_poly.pdbx_seq_one_letter_code
_entity_poly.pdbx_strand_id
1 'polypeptide(L)'
;MISKFRIGALVIILNFFASVAMIWGQDNPSLLQMAVPSLNIAPDARGGGMGDMGAATLPDINSQYWNAAKYAFMGSKAGVSLSYTPWLRKLVNDVALVNMTGYYKLGNSDLQAISASLRYFSLGEVNIWENIGDVPYGLNPYEMAFDVAYSRKLSESYSMAGTFGFIRSDMGTDQNEESNAGNAFAADISGYLEKYVLMGNAEALWSFGFNLSNIGSKISYDGGNTNQYLPAKLTLGTGLLYPIDDYNQIGVYLDLNKYMVPYAPKKERLMPITRRVWTTINHGRVFPVC
;
A
#
# COMPACT_ATOMS: atom_id res chain seq x y z
N MET A 1 9.32 -13.08 43.23
CA MET A 1 8.97 -11.68 42.88
C MET A 1 8.91 -11.46 41.34
N ILE A 2 9.78 -12.10 40.55
CA ILE A 2 9.90 -11.96 39.08
C ILE A 2 8.67 -12.53 38.34
N SER A 3 7.97 -13.55 38.83
CA SER A 3 6.81 -14.13 38.13
C SER A 3 5.58 -13.23 38.15
N LYS A 4 5.33 -12.49 39.25
CA LYS A 4 4.20 -11.54 39.33
C LYS A 4 4.37 -10.34 38.43
N PHE A 5 5.59 -9.88 38.23
CA PHE A 5 5.88 -8.76 37.27
C PHE A 5 5.67 -9.18 35.81
N ARG A 6 6.02 -10.41 35.45
CA ARG A 6 5.78 -10.96 34.11
C ARG A 6 4.30 -11.11 33.79
N ILE A 7 3.50 -11.56 34.77
CA ILE A 7 2.04 -11.70 34.61
C ILE A 7 1.41 -10.32 34.47
N GLY A 8 1.83 -9.32 35.27
CA GLY A 8 1.35 -7.95 35.17
C GLY A 8 1.64 -7.30 33.80
N ALA A 9 2.85 -7.49 33.28
CA ALA A 9 3.22 -7.01 31.96
C ALA A 9 2.39 -7.67 30.84
N LEU A 10 2.15 -8.99 30.93
CA LEU A 10 1.32 -9.73 29.97
C LEU A 10 -0.13 -9.25 29.98
N VAL A 11 -0.69 -8.98 31.15
CA VAL A 11 -2.06 -8.44 31.30
C VAL A 11 -2.17 -7.03 30.73
N ILE A 12 -1.16 -6.17 30.92
CA ILE A 12 -1.13 -4.82 30.36
C ILE A 12 -1.06 -4.87 28.82
N ILE A 13 -0.23 -5.75 28.27
CA ILE A 13 -0.12 -5.94 26.82
C ILE A 13 -1.44 -6.46 26.26
N LEU A 14 -2.08 -7.44 26.92
CA LEU A 14 -3.35 -8.02 26.48
C LEU A 14 -4.49 -6.97 26.51
N ASN A 15 -4.54 -6.13 27.55
CA ASN A 15 -5.51 -5.02 27.66
C ASN A 15 -5.24 -3.93 26.61
N PHE A 16 -3.99 -3.64 26.28
CA PHE A 16 -3.63 -2.72 25.22
C PHE A 16 -4.11 -3.24 23.86
N PHE A 17 -3.89 -4.50 23.53
CA PHE A 17 -4.41 -5.13 22.31
C PHE A 17 -5.95 -5.17 22.28
N ALA A 18 -6.60 -5.47 23.41
CA ALA A 18 -8.07 -5.47 23.49
C ALA A 18 -8.66 -4.07 23.30
N SER A 19 -8.03 -3.02 23.83
CA SER A 19 -8.48 -1.63 23.64
C SER A 19 -8.31 -1.14 22.20
N VAL A 20 -7.24 -1.55 21.53
CA VAL A 20 -7.02 -1.25 20.10
C VAL A 20 -8.09 -1.95 19.25
N ALA A 21 -8.47 -3.19 19.55
CA ALA A 21 -9.52 -3.92 18.82
C ALA A 21 -10.90 -3.25 18.93
N MET A 22 -11.22 -2.59 20.05
CA MET A 22 -12.50 -1.88 20.23
C MET A 22 -12.60 -0.56 19.43
N ILE A 23 -11.49 0.05 19.01
CA ILE A 23 -11.50 1.29 18.22
C ILE A 23 -11.92 1.03 16.76
N TRP A 24 -11.89 -0.20 16.27
CA TRP A 24 -12.14 -0.56 14.88
C TRP A 24 -13.61 -0.88 14.56
N GLY A 25 -14.52 -0.78 15.54
CA GLY A 25 -15.95 -1.08 15.42
C GLY A 25 -16.84 0.12 15.09
N GLN A 26 -16.33 1.24 14.57
CA GLN A 26 -17.13 2.42 14.27
C GLN A 26 -17.66 2.43 12.84
N ASP A 27 -18.96 2.39 12.78
CA ASP A 27 -19.94 2.73 11.74
C ASP A 27 -19.45 3.16 10.35
N ASN A 28 -19.89 2.38 9.36
CA ASN A 28 -19.91 2.65 7.93
C ASN A 28 -18.54 2.95 7.30
N PRO A 29 -17.95 1.98 6.61
CA PRO A 29 -16.77 2.23 5.79
C PRO A 29 -17.16 3.24 4.70
N SER A 30 -16.78 4.50 4.90
CA SER A 30 -16.77 5.45 3.80
C SER A 30 -15.78 4.91 2.78
N LEU A 31 -16.27 4.65 1.56
CA LEU A 31 -15.44 4.14 0.47
C LEU A 31 -14.33 5.17 0.17
N LEU A 32 -13.09 4.75 0.40
CA LEU A 32 -11.93 5.50 -0.06
C LEU A 32 -11.87 5.39 -1.58
N GLN A 33 -12.04 6.52 -2.27
CA GLN A 33 -11.85 6.58 -3.71
C GLN A 33 -10.39 6.91 -4.00
N MET A 34 -9.65 5.89 -4.43
CA MET A 34 -8.24 6.01 -4.80
C MET A 34 -8.03 5.47 -6.20
N ALA A 35 -7.20 6.15 -6.97
CA ALA A 35 -6.69 5.64 -8.23
C ALA A 35 -5.49 4.73 -8.00
N VAL A 36 -5.10 3.99 -9.02
CA VAL A 36 -3.90 3.15 -9.09
C VAL A 36 -3.79 2.20 -7.88
N PRO A 37 -4.78 1.30 -7.68
CA PRO A 37 -4.81 0.40 -6.53
C PRO A 37 -3.62 -0.57 -6.47
N SER A 38 -2.92 -0.83 -7.58
CA SER A 38 -1.73 -1.68 -7.61
C SER A 38 -0.59 -1.17 -6.74
N LEU A 39 -0.55 0.15 -6.45
CA LEU A 39 0.43 0.73 -5.53
C LEU A 39 0.33 0.18 -4.09
N ASN A 40 -0.78 -0.47 -3.74
CA ASN A 40 -0.98 -1.10 -2.43
C ASN A 40 -0.66 -2.61 -2.42
N ILE A 41 -0.29 -3.20 -3.56
CA ILE A 41 0.03 -4.62 -3.64
C ILE A 41 1.50 -4.83 -3.25
N ALA A 42 1.76 -5.72 -2.30
CA ALA A 42 3.13 -6.11 -1.93
C ALA A 42 3.89 -6.68 -3.14
N PRO A 43 5.06 -6.14 -3.49
CA PRO A 43 5.78 -6.58 -4.69
C PRO A 43 6.62 -7.83 -4.46
N ASP A 44 6.84 -8.24 -3.23
CA ASP A 44 7.74 -9.32 -2.86
C ASP A 44 7.08 -10.37 -1.96
N ALA A 45 7.53 -11.61 -2.10
CA ALA A 45 6.99 -12.74 -1.37
C ALA A 45 7.25 -12.67 0.14
N ARG A 46 8.37 -12.04 0.58
CA ARG A 46 8.69 -11.88 2.00
C ARG A 46 7.70 -10.96 2.69
N GLY A 47 7.52 -9.74 2.18
CA GLY A 47 6.58 -8.77 2.74
C GLY A 47 5.14 -9.28 2.69
N GLY A 48 4.71 -9.86 1.56
CA GLY A 48 3.39 -10.47 1.43
C GLY A 48 3.18 -11.66 2.38
N GLY A 49 4.19 -12.53 2.56
CA GLY A 49 4.15 -13.65 3.49
C GLY A 49 4.15 -13.25 4.97
N MET A 50 4.63 -12.04 5.27
CA MET A 50 4.62 -11.44 6.62
C MET A 50 3.35 -10.62 6.91
N GLY A 51 2.33 -10.65 6.03
CA GLY A 51 1.09 -9.90 6.21
C GLY A 51 1.22 -8.43 5.80
N ASP A 52 1.95 -8.16 4.72
CA ASP A 52 2.18 -6.82 4.14
C ASP A 52 2.87 -5.86 5.12
N MET A 53 3.88 -6.38 5.83
CA MET A 53 4.72 -5.62 6.75
C MET A 53 6.12 -5.40 6.18
N GLY A 54 6.68 -4.21 6.41
CA GLY A 54 8.00 -3.90 5.90
C GLY A 54 8.62 -2.60 6.39
N ALA A 55 7.88 -1.75 7.11
CA ALA A 55 8.39 -0.44 7.53
C ALA A 55 9.58 -0.56 8.50
N ALA A 56 9.54 -1.53 9.41
CA ALA A 56 10.58 -1.76 10.42
C ALA A 56 11.25 -3.15 10.34
N THR A 57 10.96 -3.94 9.31
CA THR A 57 11.67 -5.21 9.08
C THR A 57 13.13 -4.98 8.75
N LEU A 58 13.97 -6.01 8.90
CA LEU A 58 15.37 -5.94 8.54
C LEU A 58 15.56 -5.43 7.10
N PRO A 59 16.63 -4.66 6.84
CA PRO A 59 16.98 -4.20 5.50
C PRO A 59 17.08 -5.37 4.52
N ASP A 60 16.46 -5.22 3.36
CA ASP A 60 16.52 -6.18 2.26
C ASP A 60 16.49 -5.49 0.91
N ILE A 61 16.65 -6.28 -0.16
CA ILE A 61 16.71 -5.77 -1.52
C ILE A 61 15.38 -5.13 -1.99
N ASN A 62 14.24 -5.52 -1.41
CA ASN A 62 12.91 -5.02 -1.76
C ASN A 62 12.47 -3.83 -0.87
N SER A 63 13.39 -3.27 -0.11
CA SER A 63 13.13 -2.15 0.81
C SER A 63 12.61 -0.89 0.13
N GLN A 64 12.78 -0.73 -1.19
CA GLN A 64 12.27 0.42 -1.95
C GLN A 64 10.78 0.68 -1.72
N TYR A 65 9.98 -0.35 -1.77
CA TYR A 65 8.53 -0.24 -1.59
C TYR A 65 8.12 0.02 -0.14
N TRP A 66 8.81 -0.63 0.80
CA TRP A 66 8.43 -0.61 2.20
C TRP A 66 8.97 0.59 2.96
N ASN A 67 10.28 0.84 2.81
CA ASN A 67 11.01 1.89 3.49
C ASN A 67 12.42 2.02 2.89
N ALA A 68 12.60 2.95 1.98
CA ALA A 68 13.87 3.13 1.27
C ALA A 68 15.04 3.55 2.19
N ALA A 69 14.76 4.09 3.39
CA ALA A 69 15.81 4.45 4.35
C ALA A 69 16.64 3.24 4.81
N LYS A 70 16.08 2.02 4.73
CA LYS A 70 16.79 0.78 5.09
C LYS A 70 18.01 0.49 4.23
N TYR A 71 18.07 0.99 2.99
CA TYR A 71 19.22 0.74 2.11
C TYR A 71 20.54 1.28 2.66
N ALA A 72 20.50 2.32 3.47
CA ALA A 72 21.70 2.83 4.15
C ALA A 72 22.30 1.80 5.13
N PHE A 73 21.53 0.81 5.58
CA PHE A 73 21.96 -0.24 6.50
C PHE A 73 22.27 -1.57 5.81
N MET A 74 22.10 -1.67 4.49
CA MET A 74 22.44 -2.90 3.76
C MET A 74 23.92 -3.26 3.93
N GLY A 75 24.21 -4.55 4.13
CA GLY A 75 25.59 -5.04 4.23
C GLY A 75 26.32 -5.11 2.90
N SER A 76 25.62 -5.32 1.79
CA SER A 76 26.20 -5.40 0.44
C SER A 76 26.26 -4.04 -0.25
N LYS A 77 27.23 -3.89 -1.17
CA LYS A 77 27.46 -2.63 -1.91
C LYS A 77 26.33 -2.32 -2.91
N ALA A 78 25.81 -3.35 -3.53
CA ALA A 78 24.75 -3.25 -4.54
C ALA A 78 23.89 -4.51 -4.57
N GLY A 79 22.72 -4.41 -5.12
CA GLY A 79 21.85 -5.55 -5.36
C GLY A 79 20.75 -5.21 -6.36
N VAL A 80 20.24 -6.24 -7.02
CA VAL A 80 19.10 -6.18 -7.94
C VAL A 80 18.17 -7.34 -7.64
N SER A 81 16.87 -7.09 -7.67
CA SER A 81 15.81 -8.09 -7.49
C SER A 81 14.78 -7.95 -8.61
N LEU A 82 14.26 -9.08 -9.05
CA LEU A 82 13.12 -9.16 -9.95
C LEU A 82 12.09 -10.09 -9.31
N SER A 83 10.87 -9.62 -9.16
CA SER A 83 9.75 -10.43 -8.66
C SER A 83 8.62 -10.45 -9.68
N TYR A 84 7.94 -11.59 -9.74
CA TYR A 84 6.74 -11.82 -10.53
C TYR A 84 5.67 -12.41 -9.62
N THR A 85 4.57 -11.68 -9.45
CA THR A 85 3.46 -12.08 -8.58
C THR A 85 2.20 -12.24 -9.43
N PRO A 86 1.80 -13.49 -9.77
CA PRO A 86 0.53 -13.72 -10.45
C PRO A 86 -0.61 -13.39 -9.51
N TRP A 87 -1.53 -12.54 -9.98
CA TRP A 87 -2.67 -12.07 -9.19
C TRP A 87 -3.93 -12.79 -9.65
N LEU A 88 -4.74 -13.24 -8.72
CA LEU A 88 -6.01 -13.95 -9.00
C LEU A 88 -5.90 -15.13 -9.98
N ARG A 89 -4.75 -15.81 -10.07
CA ARG A 89 -4.45 -16.84 -11.06
C ARG A 89 -5.49 -17.97 -11.22
N LYS A 90 -6.29 -18.22 -10.19
CA LYS A 90 -7.40 -19.21 -10.27
C LYS A 90 -8.63 -18.69 -10.99
N LEU A 91 -8.75 -17.39 -11.20
CA LEU A 91 -9.89 -16.73 -11.86
C LEU A 91 -9.50 -16.21 -13.24
N VAL A 92 -8.33 -15.57 -13.36
CA VAL A 92 -7.78 -14.98 -14.58
C VAL A 92 -6.28 -15.29 -14.66
N ASN A 93 -5.79 -15.58 -15.87
CA ASN A 93 -4.41 -16.05 -16.04
C ASN A 93 -3.43 -14.94 -16.43
N ASP A 94 -3.90 -13.75 -16.76
CA ASP A 94 -3.17 -12.66 -17.40
C ASP A 94 -3.00 -11.43 -16.48
N VAL A 95 -3.53 -11.48 -15.26
CA VAL A 95 -3.31 -10.45 -14.23
C VAL A 95 -2.04 -10.78 -13.44
N ALA A 96 -1.06 -9.89 -13.47
CA ALA A 96 0.21 -10.10 -12.79
C ALA A 96 0.91 -8.79 -12.44
N LEU A 97 1.64 -8.80 -11.33
CA LEU A 97 2.56 -7.75 -10.93
C LEU A 97 4.00 -8.18 -11.20
N VAL A 98 4.71 -7.39 -11.97
CA VAL A 98 6.17 -7.48 -12.14
C VAL A 98 6.80 -6.31 -11.39
N ASN A 99 7.81 -6.59 -10.58
CA ASN A 99 8.56 -5.56 -9.88
C ASN A 99 10.06 -5.83 -9.99
N MET A 100 10.79 -4.84 -10.46
CA MET A 100 12.25 -4.84 -10.50
C MET A 100 12.76 -3.74 -9.56
N THR A 101 13.70 -4.09 -8.69
CA THR A 101 14.26 -3.17 -7.71
C THR A 101 15.77 -3.31 -7.68
N GLY A 102 16.48 -2.18 -7.55
CA GLY A 102 17.91 -2.18 -7.41
C GLY A 102 18.40 -1.04 -6.52
N TYR A 103 19.54 -1.25 -5.87
CA TYR A 103 20.20 -0.22 -5.08
C TYR A 103 21.72 -0.28 -5.26
N TYR A 104 22.36 0.84 -4.97
CA TYR A 104 23.82 0.98 -4.96
C TYR A 104 24.24 1.94 -3.83
N LYS A 105 25.17 1.50 -2.98
CA LYS A 105 25.76 2.33 -1.91
C LYS A 105 26.83 3.25 -2.49
N LEU A 106 26.71 4.54 -2.19
CA LEU A 106 27.59 5.58 -2.70
C LEU A 106 28.84 5.78 -1.82
N GLY A 107 29.98 5.99 -2.46
CA GLY A 107 31.24 6.30 -1.79
C GLY A 107 31.84 5.11 -1.02
N ASN A 108 32.87 5.38 -0.25
CA ASN A 108 33.58 4.38 0.56
C ASN A 108 33.10 4.35 2.02
N SER A 109 32.31 5.33 2.45
CA SER A 109 31.81 5.44 3.82
C SER A 109 30.56 4.61 4.09
N ASP A 110 29.95 4.02 3.04
CA ASP A 110 28.73 3.22 3.12
C ASP A 110 27.53 3.89 3.85
N LEU A 111 27.55 5.22 3.96
CA LEU A 111 26.53 6.00 4.66
C LEU A 111 25.36 6.40 3.77
N GLN A 112 25.49 6.23 2.46
CA GLN A 112 24.53 6.70 1.47
C GLN A 112 24.23 5.63 0.45
N ALA A 113 22.99 5.57 -0.02
CA ALA A 113 22.61 4.70 -1.12
C ALA A 113 21.62 5.40 -2.05
N ILE A 114 21.70 5.08 -3.32
CA ILE A 114 20.65 5.34 -4.30
C ILE A 114 19.95 4.03 -4.63
N SER A 115 18.68 4.13 -4.93
CA SER A 115 17.88 2.96 -5.32
C SER A 115 16.82 3.37 -6.33
N ALA A 116 16.38 2.40 -7.11
CA ALA A 116 15.30 2.59 -8.06
C ALA A 116 14.42 1.34 -8.12
N SER A 117 13.15 1.52 -8.44
CA SER A 117 12.26 0.43 -8.76
C SER A 117 11.41 0.72 -9.99
N LEU A 118 11.07 -0.32 -10.70
CA LEU A 118 10.10 -0.32 -11.79
C LEU A 118 9.05 -1.37 -11.49
N ARG A 119 7.82 -0.92 -11.38
CA ARG A 119 6.64 -1.76 -11.16
C ARG A 119 5.76 -1.71 -12.40
N TYR A 120 5.28 -2.87 -12.82
CA TYR A 120 4.31 -3.01 -13.89
C TYR A 120 3.22 -3.99 -13.47
N PHE A 121 1.99 -3.54 -13.46
CA PHE A 121 0.81 -4.34 -13.13
C PHE A 121 -0.08 -4.45 -14.35
N SER A 122 -0.20 -5.66 -14.91
CA SER A 122 -1.18 -5.98 -15.93
C SER A 122 -2.51 -6.31 -15.27
N LEU A 123 -3.57 -5.65 -15.72
CA LEU A 123 -4.93 -5.97 -15.26
C LEU A 123 -5.61 -7.05 -16.11
N GLY A 124 -4.88 -7.60 -17.10
CA GLY A 124 -5.39 -8.60 -18.01
C GLY A 124 -6.15 -8.02 -19.20
N GLU A 125 -6.61 -8.88 -20.07
CA GLU A 125 -7.42 -8.52 -21.23
C GLU A 125 -8.89 -8.39 -20.85
N VAL A 126 -9.51 -7.24 -21.16
CA VAL A 126 -10.93 -6.98 -20.96
C VAL A 126 -11.61 -6.91 -22.32
N ASN A 127 -12.50 -7.85 -22.60
CA ASN A 127 -13.26 -7.88 -23.84
C ASN A 127 -14.55 -7.05 -23.69
N ILE A 128 -14.73 -6.07 -24.57
CA ILE A 128 -15.90 -5.17 -24.58
C ILE A 128 -16.77 -5.49 -25.80
N TRP A 129 -18.08 -5.55 -25.58
CA TRP A 129 -19.12 -5.66 -26.62
C TRP A 129 -19.97 -4.38 -26.58
N GLU A 130 -20.05 -3.65 -27.69
CA GLU A 130 -20.91 -2.46 -27.78
C GLU A 130 -22.39 -2.84 -27.91
N ASN A 131 -22.68 -3.88 -28.70
CA ASN A 131 -24.04 -4.38 -28.88
C ASN A 131 -24.08 -5.92 -28.82
N ILE A 132 -25.27 -6.47 -28.64
CA ILE A 132 -25.49 -7.91 -28.65
C ILE A 132 -25.24 -8.43 -30.08
N GLY A 133 -24.20 -9.26 -30.23
CA GLY A 133 -23.83 -9.88 -31.52
C GLY A 133 -22.62 -9.24 -32.21
N ASP A 134 -22.06 -8.17 -31.67
CA ASP A 134 -20.81 -7.58 -32.16
C ASP A 134 -19.59 -8.46 -31.84
N VAL A 135 -18.55 -8.31 -32.65
CA VAL A 135 -17.25 -8.89 -32.34
C VAL A 135 -16.62 -8.10 -31.20
N PRO A 136 -16.24 -8.75 -30.09
CA PRO A 136 -15.62 -8.03 -28.98
C PRO A 136 -14.27 -7.46 -29.40
N TYR A 137 -13.92 -6.30 -28.85
CA TYR A 137 -12.56 -5.77 -28.91
C TYR A 137 -11.89 -5.85 -27.54
N GLY A 138 -10.59 -6.23 -27.53
CA GLY A 138 -9.82 -6.43 -26.32
C GLY A 138 -9.14 -5.12 -25.89
N LEU A 139 -9.29 -4.75 -24.61
CA LEU A 139 -8.49 -3.73 -23.95
C LEU A 139 -7.46 -4.41 -23.05
N ASN A 140 -6.27 -3.85 -22.97
CA ASN A 140 -5.18 -4.33 -22.11
C ASN A 140 -4.79 -3.24 -21.10
N PRO A 141 -5.59 -3.02 -20.06
CA PRO A 141 -5.29 -2.02 -19.06
C PRO A 141 -4.06 -2.40 -18.23
N TYR A 142 -3.26 -1.39 -17.88
CA TYR A 142 -2.08 -1.57 -17.05
C TYR A 142 -1.80 -0.37 -16.15
N GLU A 143 -1.07 -0.62 -15.08
CA GLU A 143 -0.52 0.40 -14.20
C GLU A 143 1.00 0.24 -14.10
N MET A 144 1.71 1.34 -14.16
CA MET A 144 3.17 1.36 -14.07
C MET A 144 3.62 2.44 -13.10
N ALA A 145 4.61 2.12 -12.26
CA ALA A 145 5.28 3.10 -11.41
C ALA A 145 6.81 2.94 -11.54
N PHE A 146 7.49 4.06 -11.63
CA PHE A 146 8.94 4.15 -11.61
C PHE A 146 9.37 5.09 -10.49
N ASP A 147 10.20 4.58 -9.57
CA ASP A 147 10.63 5.30 -8.38
C ASP A 147 12.14 5.34 -8.28
N VAL A 148 12.66 6.49 -7.84
CA VAL A 148 14.08 6.68 -7.50
C VAL A 148 14.15 7.22 -6.08
N ALA A 149 15.03 6.64 -5.27
CA ALA A 149 15.24 7.08 -3.90
C ALA A 149 16.70 7.37 -3.59
N TYR A 150 16.89 8.30 -2.67
CA TYR A 150 18.17 8.56 -2.05
C TYR A 150 18.03 8.38 -0.55
N SER A 151 18.87 7.52 0.03
CA SER A 151 18.91 7.22 1.46
C SER A 151 20.25 7.59 2.07
N ARG A 152 20.23 8.07 3.33
CA ARG A 152 21.42 8.46 4.06
C ARG A 152 21.32 8.15 5.54
N LYS A 153 22.37 7.54 6.10
CA LYS A 153 22.57 7.47 7.56
C LYS A 153 22.83 8.87 8.11
N LEU A 154 22.04 9.29 9.06
CA LEU A 154 22.19 10.53 9.81
C LEU A 154 22.93 10.30 11.13
N SER A 155 22.86 9.06 11.65
CA SER A 155 23.64 8.59 12.78
C SER A 155 23.96 7.08 12.59
N GLU A 156 24.69 6.49 13.51
CA GLU A 156 24.99 5.06 13.49
C GLU A 156 23.72 4.20 13.50
N SER A 157 22.67 4.67 14.17
CA SER A 157 21.41 3.92 14.38
C SER A 157 20.25 4.46 13.55
N TYR A 158 20.38 5.57 12.83
CA TYR A 158 19.24 6.21 12.17
C TYR A 158 19.55 6.67 10.75
N SER A 159 18.63 6.42 9.83
CA SER A 159 18.68 6.88 8.45
C SER A 159 17.36 7.48 8.01
N MET A 160 17.42 8.30 6.97
CA MET A 160 16.27 8.83 6.24
C MET A 160 16.44 8.62 4.74
N ALA A 161 15.31 8.59 4.04
CA ALA A 161 15.29 8.61 2.58
C ALA A 161 14.14 9.48 2.06
N GLY A 162 14.40 10.04 0.88
CA GLY A 162 13.39 10.66 0.03
C GLY A 162 13.29 9.87 -1.27
N THR A 163 12.07 9.61 -1.71
CA THR A 163 11.74 8.93 -2.96
C THR A 163 10.96 9.88 -3.86
N PHE A 164 11.23 9.82 -5.16
CA PHE A 164 10.43 10.50 -6.17
C PHE A 164 9.98 9.46 -7.20
N GLY A 165 8.67 9.47 -7.50
CA GLY A 165 8.03 8.50 -8.36
C GLY A 165 7.23 9.14 -9.49
N PHE A 166 7.22 8.45 -10.62
CA PHE A 166 6.33 8.68 -11.77
C PHE A 166 5.38 7.51 -11.90
N ILE A 167 4.10 7.79 -12.01
CA ILE A 167 3.03 6.81 -12.07
C ILE A 167 2.24 7.04 -13.34
N ARG A 168 2.00 5.96 -14.08
CA ARG A 168 1.13 5.94 -15.27
C ARG A 168 0.11 4.83 -15.10
N SER A 169 -1.14 5.16 -15.32
CA SER A 169 -2.24 4.21 -15.33
C SER A 169 -3.01 4.37 -16.63
N ASP A 170 -3.13 3.30 -17.38
CA ASP A 170 -3.83 3.23 -18.64
C ASP A 170 -4.95 2.19 -18.50
N MET A 171 -6.20 2.67 -18.50
CA MET A 171 -7.38 1.81 -18.36
C MET A 171 -7.85 1.20 -19.69
N GLY A 172 -7.08 1.43 -20.76
CA GLY A 172 -7.45 1.08 -22.12
C GLY A 172 -8.31 2.18 -22.74
N THR A 173 -8.12 2.40 -24.03
CA THR A 173 -8.88 3.41 -24.80
C THR A 173 -9.96 2.69 -25.58
N ASP A 174 -11.21 3.10 -25.41
CA ASP A 174 -12.28 2.75 -26.32
C ASP A 174 -12.01 3.41 -27.68
N GLN A 175 -12.34 2.70 -28.79
CA GLN A 175 -12.11 3.22 -30.15
C GLN A 175 -12.87 4.52 -30.43
N ASN A 176 -13.90 4.82 -29.64
CA ASN A 176 -14.80 5.97 -29.82
C ASN A 176 -14.66 7.07 -28.75
N GLU A 177 -13.88 6.86 -27.69
CA GLU A 177 -13.70 7.84 -26.63
C GLU A 177 -12.21 8.24 -26.48
N GLU A 178 -11.96 9.53 -26.31
CA GLU A 178 -10.65 10.07 -25.92
C GLU A 178 -10.35 9.75 -24.43
N SER A 179 -10.24 8.47 -24.10
CA SER A 179 -9.75 8.08 -22.80
C SER A 179 -8.22 8.25 -22.79
N ASN A 180 -7.73 9.16 -21.98
CA ASN A 180 -6.32 9.42 -21.84
C ASN A 180 -5.73 8.61 -20.69
N ALA A 181 -4.56 8.01 -20.92
CA ALA A 181 -3.80 7.43 -19.82
C ALA A 181 -3.51 8.48 -18.75
N GLY A 182 -3.85 8.18 -17.50
CA GLY A 182 -3.56 9.04 -16.38
C GLY A 182 -2.08 9.02 -16.02
N ASN A 183 -1.50 10.20 -15.75
CA ASN A 183 -0.13 10.33 -15.28
C ASN A 183 -0.13 11.12 -13.96
N ALA A 184 0.74 10.71 -13.04
CA ALA A 184 0.91 11.38 -11.76
C ALA A 184 2.37 11.32 -11.29
N PHE A 185 2.74 12.27 -10.44
CA PHE A 185 4.00 12.27 -9.73
C PHE A 185 3.72 12.12 -8.23
N ALA A 186 4.57 11.37 -7.55
CA ALA A 186 4.49 11.16 -6.13
C ALA A 186 5.86 11.31 -5.47
N ALA A 187 5.86 11.61 -4.19
CA ALA A 187 7.04 11.62 -3.36
C ALA A 187 6.79 10.86 -2.07
N ASP A 188 7.83 10.17 -1.57
CA ASP A 188 7.79 9.50 -0.29
C ASP A 188 8.89 10.03 0.62
N ILE A 189 8.60 10.02 1.91
CA ILE A 189 9.58 10.32 2.95
C ILE A 189 9.58 9.14 3.92
N SER A 190 10.75 8.56 4.15
CA SER A 190 10.89 7.43 5.04
C SER A 190 12.05 7.60 6.01
N GLY A 191 11.95 6.94 7.15
CA GLY A 191 13.00 6.88 8.15
C GLY A 191 13.07 5.50 8.78
N TYR A 192 14.28 5.10 9.14
CA TYR A 192 14.54 3.82 9.75
C TYR A 192 15.57 3.96 10.86
N LEU A 193 15.27 3.31 11.98
CA LEU A 193 16.13 3.25 13.16
C LEU A 193 16.33 1.78 13.54
N GLU A 194 17.59 1.41 13.81
CA GLU A 194 17.92 0.13 14.41
C GLU A 194 18.89 0.32 15.57
N LYS A 195 18.68 -0.41 16.66
CA LYS A 195 19.51 -0.34 17.84
C LYS A 195 19.55 -1.67 18.57
N TYR A 196 20.75 -2.10 18.95
CA TYR A 196 20.90 -3.24 19.84
C TYR A 196 20.50 -2.85 21.26
N VAL A 197 19.69 -3.70 21.87
CA VAL A 197 19.18 -3.54 23.24
C VAL A 197 19.43 -4.83 24.02
N LEU A 198 19.96 -4.72 25.22
CA LEU A 198 20.20 -5.89 26.07
C LEU A 198 18.86 -6.37 26.65
N MET A 199 18.48 -7.61 26.34
CA MET A 199 17.28 -8.26 26.84
C MET A 199 17.66 -9.57 27.52
N GLY A 200 17.72 -9.56 28.84
CA GLY A 200 18.24 -10.71 29.62
C GLY A 200 19.74 -10.84 29.39
N ASN A 201 20.17 -11.99 28.83
CA ASN A 201 21.56 -12.29 28.53
C ASN A 201 21.91 -12.18 27.05
N ALA A 202 20.98 -11.71 26.20
CA ALA A 202 21.19 -11.59 24.76
C ALA A 202 20.99 -10.17 24.27
N GLU A 203 21.72 -9.78 23.22
CA GLU A 203 21.54 -8.53 22.51
C GLU A 203 20.45 -8.73 21.44
N ALA A 204 19.29 -8.14 21.65
CA ALA A 204 18.22 -8.12 20.67
C ALA A 204 18.34 -6.87 19.80
N LEU A 205 18.00 -6.98 18.51
CA LEU A 205 17.91 -5.83 17.62
C LEU A 205 16.49 -5.27 17.64
N TRP A 206 16.33 -4.09 18.19
CA TRP A 206 15.09 -3.31 18.09
C TRP A 206 15.15 -2.40 16.89
N SER A 207 14.07 -2.38 16.12
CA SER A 207 13.91 -1.51 14.94
C SER A 207 12.63 -0.69 15.03
N PHE A 208 12.69 0.50 14.45
CA PHE A 208 11.54 1.37 14.25
C PHE A 208 11.63 1.97 12.84
N GLY A 209 10.50 2.03 12.15
CA GLY A 209 10.43 2.63 10.82
C GLY A 209 9.16 3.42 10.61
N PHE A 210 9.26 4.45 9.80
CA PHE A 210 8.09 5.12 9.25
C PHE A 210 8.24 5.29 7.74
N ASN A 211 7.12 5.28 7.05
CA ASN A 211 7.05 5.60 5.62
C ASN A 211 5.78 6.38 5.34
N LEU A 212 5.92 7.58 4.80
CA LEU A 212 4.83 8.40 4.29
C LEU A 212 4.94 8.36 2.77
N SER A 213 4.11 7.53 2.14
CA SER A 213 4.22 7.17 0.72
C SER A 213 3.11 7.76 -0.14
N ASN A 214 3.41 7.91 -1.43
CA ASN A 214 2.48 8.34 -2.49
C ASN A 214 1.86 9.72 -2.24
N ILE A 215 2.60 10.65 -1.63
CA ILE A 215 2.18 12.06 -1.54
C ILE A 215 2.41 12.69 -2.91
N GLY A 216 1.35 12.97 -3.65
CA GLY A 216 1.53 13.42 -5.02
C GLY A 216 0.35 14.14 -5.65
N SER A 217 0.48 14.33 -6.94
CA SER A 217 -0.58 14.90 -7.76
C SER A 217 -1.78 13.96 -7.83
N LYS A 218 -2.94 14.54 -8.12
CA LYS A 218 -4.09 13.72 -8.50
C LYS A 218 -3.87 13.18 -9.91
N ILE A 219 -4.52 12.07 -10.21
CA ILE A 219 -4.56 11.47 -11.55
C ILE A 219 -5.94 11.66 -12.16
N SER A 220 -5.99 11.88 -13.47
CA SER A 220 -7.21 12.01 -14.24
C SER A 220 -7.11 11.18 -15.50
N TYR A 221 -8.24 10.58 -15.89
CA TYR A 221 -8.38 9.75 -17.09
C TYR A 221 -9.25 10.42 -18.18
N ASP A 222 -9.87 11.56 -17.85
CA ASP A 222 -10.88 12.26 -18.68
C ASP A 222 -10.46 13.71 -19.00
N GLY A 223 -9.16 13.93 -19.22
CA GLY A 223 -8.64 15.26 -19.56
C GLY A 223 -8.73 16.29 -18.43
N GLY A 224 -8.92 15.86 -17.18
CA GLY A 224 -8.94 16.74 -16.01
C GLY A 224 -10.33 17.00 -15.43
N ASN A 225 -11.40 16.44 -16.00
CA ASN A 225 -12.77 16.62 -15.50
C ASN A 225 -12.94 15.92 -14.14
N THR A 226 -12.40 14.69 -13.99
CA THR A 226 -12.44 13.93 -12.73
C THR A 226 -11.02 13.69 -12.23
N ASN A 227 -10.75 14.16 -11.03
CA ASN A 227 -9.44 14.02 -10.39
C ASN A 227 -9.52 13.07 -9.20
N GLN A 228 -8.76 11.98 -9.24
CA GLN A 228 -8.69 10.98 -8.18
C GLN A 228 -7.36 11.09 -7.43
N TYR A 229 -7.38 10.78 -6.14
CA TYR A 229 -6.18 10.80 -5.30
C TYR A 229 -5.38 9.51 -5.48
N LEU A 230 -4.05 9.62 -5.43
CA LEU A 230 -3.17 8.48 -5.22
C LEU A 230 -3.37 7.89 -3.81
N PRO A 231 -3.04 6.62 -3.57
CA PRO A 231 -3.19 6.00 -2.26
C PRO A 231 -2.09 6.46 -1.29
N ALA A 232 -2.12 7.76 -0.92
CA ALA A 232 -1.20 8.29 0.08
C ALA A 232 -1.41 7.58 1.41
N LYS A 233 -0.32 7.03 1.98
CA LYS A 233 -0.36 6.18 3.17
C LYS A 233 0.76 6.52 4.14
N LEU A 234 0.42 6.65 5.43
CA LEU A 234 1.37 6.68 6.53
C LEU A 234 1.46 5.27 7.12
N THR A 235 2.67 4.73 7.16
CA THR A 235 3.01 3.47 7.83
C THR A 235 3.97 3.76 8.97
N LEU A 236 3.66 3.24 10.15
CA LEU A 236 4.55 3.26 11.32
C LEU A 236 4.79 1.82 11.73
N GLY A 237 6.06 1.42 11.80
CA GLY A 237 6.44 0.06 12.14
C GLY A 237 7.39 -0.01 13.32
N THR A 238 7.34 -1.12 14.05
CA THR A 238 8.35 -1.49 15.03
C THR A 238 8.63 -2.99 14.95
N GLY A 239 9.84 -3.37 15.28
CA GLY A 239 10.27 -4.75 15.24
C GLY A 239 11.27 -5.08 16.35
N LEU A 240 11.27 -6.31 16.75
CA LEU A 240 12.23 -6.88 17.69
C LEU A 240 12.72 -8.20 17.14
N LEU A 241 14.03 -8.31 16.90
CA LEU A 241 14.69 -9.54 16.51
C LEU A 241 15.51 -10.03 17.70
N TYR A 242 15.12 -11.18 18.24
CA TYR A 242 15.76 -11.78 19.41
C TYR A 242 16.55 -13.03 19.01
N PRO A 243 17.87 -13.10 19.28
CA PRO A 243 18.64 -14.30 19.05
C PRO A 243 18.30 -15.34 20.15
N ILE A 244 17.93 -16.55 19.71
CA ILE A 244 17.68 -17.69 20.60
C ILE A 244 18.99 -18.38 20.88
N ASP A 245 19.79 -18.59 19.85
CA ASP A 245 21.14 -19.15 19.87
C ASP A 245 21.97 -18.58 18.72
N ASP A 246 23.20 -19.06 18.51
CA ASP A 246 24.11 -18.56 17.46
C ASP A 246 23.60 -18.74 16.04
N TYR A 247 22.59 -19.61 15.80
CA TYR A 247 22.06 -19.94 14.48
C TYR A 247 20.59 -19.56 14.31
N ASN A 248 19.85 -19.40 15.42
CA ASN A 248 18.40 -19.20 15.39
C ASN A 248 18.00 -17.85 15.99
N GLN A 249 17.13 -17.14 15.26
CA GLN A 249 16.59 -15.86 15.69
C GLN A 249 15.07 -15.86 15.50
N ILE A 250 14.36 -15.20 16.40
CA ILE A 250 12.93 -14.96 16.27
C ILE A 250 12.67 -13.47 16.13
N GLY A 251 11.92 -13.08 15.10
CA GLY A 251 11.54 -11.69 14.86
C GLY A 251 10.04 -11.50 15.05
N VAL A 252 9.67 -10.44 15.76
CA VAL A 252 8.28 -9.99 15.90
C VAL A 252 8.19 -8.57 15.37
N TYR A 253 7.28 -8.33 14.44
CA TYR A 253 7.09 -7.04 13.80
C TYR A 253 5.64 -6.60 13.87
N LEU A 254 5.41 -5.30 13.90
CA LEU A 254 4.10 -4.68 13.90
C LEU A 254 4.15 -3.42 13.03
N ASP A 255 3.26 -3.33 12.03
CA ASP A 255 3.07 -2.14 11.23
C ASP A 255 1.64 -1.61 11.40
N LEU A 256 1.52 -0.31 11.60
CA LEU A 256 0.26 0.43 11.63
C LEU A 256 0.15 1.28 10.36
N ASN A 257 -0.91 1.06 9.59
CA ASN A 257 -1.13 1.73 8.32
C ASN A 257 -2.35 2.64 8.38
N LYS A 258 -2.22 3.87 7.88
CA LYS A 258 -3.33 4.81 7.75
C LYS A 258 -3.28 5.49 6.39
N TYR A 259 -4.38 5.40 5.63
CA TYR A 259 -4.53 6.20 4.41
C TYR A 259 -4.76 7.67 4.76
N MET A 260 -4.05 8.54 4.04
CA MET A 260 -4.09 9.99 4.20
C MET A 260 -4.95 10.66 3.11
N VAL A 261 -5.80 9.88 2.46
CA VAL A 261 -6.69 10.32 1.39
C VAL A 261 -8.01 10.81 2.00
N PRO A 262 -8.59 11.93 1.53
CA PRO A 262 -9.89 12.38 1.97
C PRO A 262 -10.97 11.34 1.68
N TYR A 263 -11.90 11.16 2.61
CA TYR A 263 -13.07 10.33 2.39
C TYR A 263 -14.03 11.04 1.41
N ALA A 264 -14.66 10.29 0.51
CA ALA A 264 -15.73 10.81 -0.30
C ALA A 264 -16.85 11.34 0.62
N PRO A 265 -17.37 12.56 0.36
CA PRO A 265 -18.48 13.07 1.14
C PRO A 265 -19.65 12.08 1.04
N LYS A 266 -20.28 11.75 2.17
CA LYS A 266 -21.51 10.97 2.18
C LYS A 266 -22.52 11.74 1.33
N LYS A 267 -22.82 11.28 0.12
CA LYS A 267 -24.05 11.68 -0.55
C LYS A 267 -25.16 11.13 0.32
N GLU A 268 -25.81 11.98 1.12
CA GLU A 268 -27.12 11.66 1.67
C GLU A 268 -27.97 11.26 0.47
N ARG A 269 -28.29 9.99 0.40
CA ARG A 269 -29.25 9.48 -0.54
C ARG A 269 -30.57 10.04 -0.04
N LEU A 270 -30.92 11.25 -0.47
CA LEU A 270 -32.29 11.72 -0.44
C LEU A 270 -33.04 10.68 -1.27
N MET A 271 -33.57 9.66 -0.58
CA MET A 271 -34.61 8.84 -1.19
C MET A 271 -35.70 9.82 -1.59
N PRO A 272 -36.07 9.93 -2.86
CA PRO A 272 -37.23 10.67 -3.22
C PRO A 272 -38.38 10.00 -2.45
N ILE A 273 -38.97 10.72 -1.50
CA ILE A 273 -40.20 10.31 -0.87
C ILE A 273 -41.22 10.40 -2.00
N THR A 274 -41.35 9.32 -2.76
CA THR A 274 -42.49 9.14 -3.65
C THR A 274 -43.72 8.96 -2.72
N ARG A 275 -44.27 10.08 -2.32
CA ARG A 275 -45.60 10.13 -1.72
C ARG A 275 -46.53 9.59 -2.80
N ARG A 276 -46.89 8.31 -2.73
CA ARG A 276 -48.03 7.78 -3.50
C ARG A 276 -49.27 8.48 -3.01
N VAL A 277 -49.73 9.51 -3.71
CA VAL A 277 -51.03 10.13 -3.50
C VAL A 277 -52.03 9.21 -4.17
N TRP A 278 -52.78 8.50 -3.35
CA TRP A 278 -53.95 7.73 -3.80
C TRP A 278 -55.10 8.70 -3.97
N THR A 279 -55.47 9.02 -5.19
CA THR A 279 -56.75 9.70 -5.49
C THR A 279 -57.81 8.64 -5.68
N THR A 280 -58.76 8.59 -4.76
CA THR A 280 -59.96 7.76 -4.89
C THR A 280 -60.96 8.49 -5.78
N ILE A 281 -61.12 8.01 -7.00
CA ILE A 281 -62.21 8.45 -7.87
C ILE A 281 -63.37 7.50 -7.60
N ASN A 282 -64.53 8.08 -7.25
CA ASN A 282 -65.78 7.40 -6.97
C ASN A 282 -66.32 6.65 -8.21
N HIS A 283 -65.78 5.47 -8.49
CA HIS A 283 -66.35 4.41 -9.32
C HIS A 283 -65.42 3.17 -9.31
N GLY A 284 -65.13 2.63 -8.18
CA GLY A 284 -64.72 1.20 -8.00
C GLY A 284 -63.56 0.64 -8.81
N ARG A 285 -62.69 1.47 -9.44
CA ARG A 285 -61.46 1.01 -10.08
C ARG A 285 -60.30 1.90 -9.76
N VAL A 286 -59.24 1.29 -9.21
CA VAL A 286 -57.95 1.93 -8.91
C VAL A 286 -57.04 1.70 -10.10
N PHE A 287 -56.53 2.77 -10.74
CA PHE A 287 -55.45 2.67 -11.73
C PHE A 287 -54.19 3.29 -11.15
N PRO A 288 -53.03 2.65 -11.30
CA PRO A 288 -51.76 3.29 -10.97
C PRO A 288 -51.43 4.31 -12.06
N VAL A 289 -51.07 5.53 -11.65
CA VAL A 289 -50.48 6.53 -12.53
C VAL A 289 -48.95 6.50 -12.33
N CYS A 290 -48.23 6.30 -13.42
CA CYS A 290 -46.74 6.35 -13.46
C CYS A 290 -46.23 7.75 -13.20
#